data_e10b2d82fae7152ae70850b2a74e5d48
#
_entry.id   e10b2d82fae7152ae70850b2a74e5d48
#
_cell.length_a   1.000
_cell.length_b   1.000
_cell.length_c   1.000
_cell.angle_alpha   90.00
_cell.angle_beta   90.00
_cell.angle_gamma   90.00
#
_symmetry.space_group_name_H-M   'P 1'
#
loop_
_entity.id
_entity.type
_entity.pdbx_description
1 polymer ?
#
loop_
_entity_poly.entity_id
_entity_poly.type
_entity_poly.pdbx_seq_one_letter_code
_entity_poly.pdbx_strand_id
1 'polypeptide(L)'
;MAVYRCVICGAIWDEEKEGKPLSELDACPVCKQPISKFEKIEDTPAKPETSAVRSDLDYDPAFARQDSGIRYMSEIHEMSVTGHSIHAAMGTQMPMPSWDDILMKGAQLDPAPLNDGDPVVTKTIIGKNAAKPMVLETPVFVSHMSFGALSKEAKTALSRGAAMAKTAMCSGEGGILPEEKAAAYKYIFEYIPNKYSVTKENLTTSDAIEIKIGQGTKPGMGGHLPGEKVTPEIAAIRGKAVGEDVQSPSKFPEINSREDLKNMVANLRKLSDGRPIGIKISAGNIEADLAYCLAAEPDFITIDGRGGATGSSPYFLREATTVPTIFALTRARKFLDEQGSDVSLIITGGLRVSSDIAKALALGVDAVAVATGALMAAGCQQYRICGSGNCPVGIATQDPELRKRLDMDAAAQRVGNYLNVLTEELKTFARITGNESVHDLSLKELMTTSRDIADFTEIPYVGKA
;
A
#
# COMPACT_ATOMS: atom_id res chain seq x y z
N MET A 1 -14.93 13.73 38.53
CA MET A 1 -14.77 14.48 37.29
C MET A 1 -15.16 13.59 36.15
N ALA A 2 -15.47 14.11 34.97
CA ALA A 2 -16.01 13.28 33.90
C ALA A 2 -14.89 12.76 32.97
N VAL A 3 -15.14 11.59 32.36
CA VAL A 3 -14.26 11.01 31.35
C VAL A 3 -14.94 11.14 29.98
N TYR A 4 -14.20 11.56 28.99
CA TYR A 4 -14.69 11.78 27.64
C TYR A 4 -13.86 11.00 26.61
N ARG A 5 -14.51 10.59 25.53
CA ARG A 5 -13.88 9.97 24.37
C ARG A 5 -14.08 10.85 23.14
N CYS A 6 -13.00 11.13 22.46
CA CYS A 6 -13.09 11.72 21.12
C CYS A 6 -13.65 10.68 20.13
N VAL A 7 -14.82 10.93 19.56
CA VAL A 7 -15.47 10.01 18.59
C VAL A 7 -14.73 9.90 17.27
N ILE A 8 -13.75 10.77 17.02
CA ILE A 8 -12.97 10.78 15.78
C ILE A 8 -11.74 9.87 15.87
N CYS A 9 -10.95 9.96 16.95
CA CYS A 9 -9.70 9.23 17.08
C CYS A 9 -9.65 8.27 18.27
N GLY A 10 -10.71 8.22 19.08
CA GLY A 10 -10.78 7.37 20.26
C GLY A 10 -10.00 7.88 21.48
N ALA A 11 -9.34 9.05 21.39
CA ALA A 11 -8.59 9.62 22.50
C ALA A 11 -9.49 9.81 23.73
N ILE A 12 -9.00 9.40 24.89
CA ILE A 12 -9.69 9.55 26.17
C ILE A 12 -9.17 10.82 26.84
N TRP A 13 -10.07 11.63 27.35
CA TRP A 13 -9.80 12.77 28.22
C TRP A 13 -10.43 12.52 29.56
N ASP A 14 -9.63 12.33 30.57
CA ASP A 14 -10.03 12.09 31.94
C ASP A 14 -9.72 13.36 32.74
N GLU A 15 -10.78 14.14 33.10
CA GLU A 15 -10.63 15.44 33.79
C GLU A 15 -9.93 15.30 35.15
N GLU A 16 -9.98 14.13 35.77
CA GLU A 16 -9.30 13.88 37.04
C GLU A 16 -7.80 13.67 36.85
N LYS A 17 -7.41 12.89 35.83
CA LYS A 17 -6.01 12.62 35.51
C LYS A 17 -5.31 13.83 34.91
N GLU A 18 -6.02 14.57 34.08
CA GLU A 18 -5.46 15.73 33.38
C GLU A 18 -5.49 17.01 34.22
N GLY A 19 -6.22 16.98 35.36
CA GLY A 19 -6.29 18.07 36.31
C GLY A 19 -7.05 19.32 35.80
N LYS A 20 -7.78 19.21 34.67
CA LYS A 20 -8.55 20.30 34.07
C LYS A 20 -9.75 19.76 33.27
N PRO A 21 -10.86 20.54 33.23
CA PRO A 21 -12.05 20.14 32.50
C PRO A 21 -11.83 20.16 30.98
N LEU A 22 -12.60 19.32 30.27
CA LEU A 22 -12.56 19.26 28.82
C LEU A 22 -12.84 20.60 28.15
N SER A 23 -13.69 21.44 28.78
CA SER A 23 -14.06 22.76 28.29
C SER A 23 -12.91 23.75 28.18
N GLU A 24 -11.79 23.49 28.82
CA GLU A 24 -10.58 24.32 28.74
C GLU A 24 -9.65 23.94 27.57
N LEU A 25 -10.03 22.94 26.80
CA LEU A 25 -9.29 22.57 25.57
C LEU A 25 -9.89 23.30 24.37
N ASP A 26 -9.02 23.82 23.50
CA ASP A 26 -9.42 24.35 22.20
C ASP A 26 -9.75 23.23 21.21
N ALA A 27 -9.04 22.10 21.30
CA ALA A 27 -9.18 20.95 20.40
C ALA A 27 -8.64 19.66 21.03
N CYS A 28 -9.01 18.53 20.44
CA CYS A 28 -8.47 17.22 20.82
C CYS A 28 -6.94 17.21 20.74
N PRO A 29 -6.22 16.82 21.81
CA PRO A 29 -4.76 16.83 21.83
C PRO A 29 -4.14 15.90 20.80
N VAL A 30 -4.87 14.84 20.39
CA VAL A 30 -4.38 13.83 19.45
C VAL A 30 -4.71 14.20 17.99
N CYS A 31 -5.97 14.42 17.65
CA CYS A 31 -6.39 14.60 16.26
C CYS A 31 -6.73 16.05 15.89
N LYS A 32 -6.58 17.00 16.84
CA LYS A 32 -6.84 18.44 16.67
C LYS A 32 -8.28 18.80 16.27
N GLN A 33 -9.22 17.89 16.46
CA GLN A 33 -10.62 18.12 16.20
C GLN A 33 -11.26 18.93 17.35
N PRO A 34 -12.33 19.70 17.06
CA PRO A 34 -13.04 20.47 18.07
C PRO A 34 -13.47 19.61 19.24
N ILE A 35 -13.47 20.18 20.44
CA ILE A 35 -13.93 19.50 21.67
C ILE A 35 -15.37 19.02 21.59
N SER A 36 -16.21 19.61 20.74
CA SER A 36 -17.58 19.13 20.45
C SER A 36 -17.64 17.68 19.88
N LYS A 37 -16.49 17.12 19.52
CA LYS A 37 -16.35 15.71 19.10
C LYS A 37 -15.99 14.77 20.24
N PHE A 38 -15.98 15.27 21.48
CA PHE A 38 -15.89 14.41 22.65
C PHE A 38 -17.29 14.09 23.17
N GLU A 39 -17.53 12.82 23.39
CA GLU A 39 -18.71 12.33 24.08
C GLU A 39 -18.31 11.93 25.50
N LYS A 40 -19.16 12.31 26.47
CA LYS A 40 -18.97 11.88 27.83
C LYS A 40 -19.15 10.37 27.89
N ILE A 41 -18.17 9.69 28.44
CA ILE A 41 -18.31 8.29 28.78
C ILE A 41 -19.20 8.26 30.03
N GLU A 42 -20.51 8.15 29.81
CA GLU A 42 -21.41 7.81 30.87
C GLU A 42 -21.20 6.33 31.16
N ASP A 43 -21.39 5.92 32.41
CA ASP A 43 -21.46 4.48 32.75
C ASP A 43 -22.56 3.88 31.87
N THR A 44 -22.16 3.31 30.76
CA THR A 44 -23.07 2.92 29.69
C THR A 44 -23.93 1.77 30.19
N PRO A 45 -25.26 1.85 30.11
CA PRO A 45 -26.06 0.66 30.29
C PRO A 45 -25.68 -0.36 29.23
N ALA A 46 -25.50 -1.61 29.64
CA ALA A 46 -25.01 -2.71 28.87
C ALA A 46 -25.61 -2.79 27.45
N LYS A 47 -24.76 -2.96 26.43
CA LYS A 47 -25.19 -3.37 25.09
C LYS A 47 -26.05 -4.64 25.20
N PRO A 48 -27.06 -4.81 24.31
CA PRO A 48 -27.93 -5.98 24.37
C PRO A 48 -27.10 -7.27 24.23
N GLU A 49 -27.43 -8.22 25.06
CA GLU A 49 -26.80 -9.53 25.23
C GLU A 49 -26.77 -10.33 23.92
N THR A 50 -25.63 -10.38 23.29
CA THR A 50 -25.25 -11.57 22.54
C THR A 50 -24.33 -12.35 23.45
N SER A 51 -24.79 -13.49 24.00
CA SER A 51 -24.08 -14.49 24.82
C SER A 51 -22.79 -13.98 25.47
N ALA A 52 -22.93 -12.98 26.33
CA ALA A 52 -21.80 -12.38 27.00
C ALA A 52 -21.21 -13.39 27.98
N VAL A 53 -20.03 -13.90 27.63
CA VAL A 53 -19.13 -14.37 28.68
C VAL A 53 -19.02 -13.21 29.67
N ARG A 54 -19.40 -13.45 30.93
CA ARG A 54 -19.34 -12.45 31.99
C ARG A 54 -17.96 -11.80 31.98
N SER A 55 -17.90 -10.51 31.74
CA SER A 55 -16.70 -9.68 31.88
C SER A 55 -16.49 -9.21 33.33
N ASP A 56 -16.91 -10.02 34.30
CA ASP A 56 -16.80 -9.75 35.74
C ASP A 56 -15.41 -10.08 36.34
N LEU A 57 -14.40 -10.14 35.47
CA LEU A 57 -13.04 -9.91 35.89
C LEU A 57 -12.83 -8.37 35.93
N ASP A 58 -13.33 -7.81 37.03
CA ASP A 58 -13.17 -6.37 37.31
C ASP A 58 -11.72 -6.18 37.79
N TYR A 59 -10.83 -5.86 36.80
CA TYR A 59 -9.48 -5.46 37.15
C TYR A 59 -9.45 -3.98 37.44
N ASP A 60 -8.84 -3.58 38.52
CA ASP A 60 -8.42 -2.19 38.62
C ASP A 60 -7.41 -1.89 37.49
N PRO A 61 -7.74 -0.99 36.55
CA PRO A 61 -6.82 -0.65 35.46
C PRO A 61 -5.45 -0.17 35.94
N ALA A 62 -5.33 0.31 37.19
CA ALA A 62 -4.07 0.72 37.81
C ALA A 62 -3.08 -0.44 37.97
N PHE A 63 -3.57 -1.67 38.03
CA PHE A 63 -2.74 -2.87 38.12
C PHE A 63 -2.53 -3.57 36.75
N ALA A 64 -3.20 -3.08 35.70
CA ALA A 64 -2.98 -3.60 34.36
C ALA A 64 -1.55 -3.24 33.93
N ARG A 65 -0.71 -4.25 33.73
CA ARG A 65 0.66 -4.09 33.27
C ARG A 65 0.84 -4.83 31.97
N GLN A 66 1.51 -4.21 31.01
CA GLN A 66 2.08 -4.93 29.88
C GLN A 66 3.39 -5.55 30.35
N ASP A 67 3.44 -6.86 30.42
CA ASP A 67 4.68 -7.58 30.59
C ASP A 67 5.43 -7.58 29.24
N SER A 68 6.61 -6.99 29.23
CA SER A 68 7.45 -6.96 28.02
C SER A 68 7.93 -8.35 27.60
N GLY A 69 7.91 -9.33 28.49
CA GLY A 69 8.24 -10.73 28.25
C GLY A 69 7.07 -11.55 27.69
N ILE A 70 5.83 -11.10 27.91
CA ILE A 70 4.61 -11.80 27.47
C ILE A 70 3.84 -10.85 26.53
N ARG A 71 3.96 -11.13 25.25
CA ARG A 71 3.24 -10.36 24.21
C ARG A 71 1.77 -10.73 24.14
N TYR A 72 0.98 -9.88 23.49
CA TYR A 72 -0.40 -10.12 23.05
C TYR A 72 -1.45 -10.13 24.16
N MET A 73 -1.16 -9.61 25.34
CA MET A 73 -2.12 -9.56 26.43
C MET A 73 -3.37 -8.74 26.07
N SER A 74 -3.18 -7.57 25.47
CA SER A 74 -4.28 -6.71 25.00
C SER A 74 -5.12 -7.37 23.92
N GLU A 75 -4.47 -8.02 22.96
CA GLU A 75 -5.13 -8.72 21.86
C GLU A 75 -5.93 -9.93 22.35
N ILE A 76 -5.36 -10.69 23.31
CA ILE A 76 -6.06 -11.82 23.92
C ILE A 76 -7.30 -11.33 24.66
N HIS A 77 -7.18 -10.26 25.43
CA HIS A 77 -8.31 -9.65 26.13
C HIS A 77 -9.39 -9.16 25.17
N GLU A 78 -9.01 -8.42 24.11
CA GLU A 78 -9.95 -7.96 23.11
C GLU A 78 -10.70 -9.12 22.44
N MET A 79 -9.99 -10.15 21.99
CA MET A 79 -10.61 -11.33 21.40
C MET A 79 -11.52 -12.08 22.38
N SER A 80 -11.12 -12.20 23.67
CA SER A 80 -11.89 -12.90 24.68
C SER A 80 -13.20 -12.17 25.04
N VAL A 81 -13.21 -10.85 24.98
CA VAL A 81 -14.39 -10.02 25.24
C VAL A 81 -15.29 -9.91 24.03
N THR A 82 -14.72 -9.72 22.85
CA THR A 82 -15.49 -9.46 21.63
C THR A 82 -15.94 -10.72 20.91
N GLY A 83 -15.20 -11.83 21.07
CA GLY A 83 -15.40 -13.05 20.28
C GLY A 83 -15.06 -12.87 18.80
N HIS A 84 -14.35 -11.81 18.43
CA HIS A 84 -14.05 -11.46 17.04
C HIS A 84 -12.55 -11.35 16.79
N SER A 85 -12.16 -11.60 15.53
CA SER A 85 -10.80 -11.40 15.05
C SER A 85 -10.46 -9.92 14.97
N ILE A 86 -9.26 -9.55 15.43
CA ILE A 86 -8.78 -8.16 15.39
C ILE A 86 -8.40 -7.79 13.97
N HIS A 87 -8.82 -6.60 13.54
CA HIS A 87 -8.41 -5.97 12.30
C HIS A 87 -7.51 -4.78 12.58
N ALA A 88 -6.42 -4.68 11.84
CA ALA A 88 -5.46 -3.60 12.02
C ALA A 88 -5.11 -2.93 10.69
N ALA A 89 -4.94 -1.62 10.75
CA ALA A 89 -4.58 -0.80 9.59
C ALA A 89 -3.07 -0.72 9.40
N MET A 90 -2.66 -0.57 8.14
CA MET A 90 -1.29 -0.32 7.70
C MET A 90 -0.33 -1.50 7.92
N GLY A 91 0.91 -1.34 7.51
CA GLY A 91 1.94 -2.38 7.60
C GLY A 91 2.26 -2.83 9.03
N THR A 92 2.88 -3.98 9.16
CA THR A 92 3.36 -4.50 10.43
C THR A 92 4.33 -3.54 11.12
N GLN A 93 4.32 -3.57 12.45
CA GLN A 93 5.32 -2.89 13.29
C GLN A 93 6.36 -3.87 13.85
N MET A 94 6.25 -5.16 13.47
CA MET A 94 7.24 -6.15 13.84
C MET A 94 8.59 -5.86 13.17
N PRO A 95 9.71 -6.10 13.87
CA PRO A 95 11.03 -5.96 13.28
C PRO A 95 11.16 -6.82 12.02
N MET A 96 11.79 -6.26 11.01
CA MET A 96 12.16 -6.94 9.77
C MET A 96 13.39 -6.25 9.18
N PRO A 97 14.14 -6.89 8.26
CA PRO A 97 15.22 -6.23 7.54
C PRO A 97 14.78 -4.90 6.91
N SER A 98 15.57 -3.85 7.13
CA SER A 98 15.26 -2.49 6.70
C SER A 98 16.04 -2.10 5.44
N TRP A 99 15.42 -1.29 4.60
CA TRP A 99 16.12 -0.61 3.52
C TRP A 99 17.26 0.28 4.03
N ASP A 100 17.19 0.76 5.29
CA ASP A 100 18.23 1.56 5.93
C ASP A 100 19.51 0.74 6.20
N ASP A 101 19.42 -0.58 6.26
CA ASP A 101 20.57 -1.48 6.40
C ASP A 101 21.36 -1.67 5.09
N ILE A 102 20.85 -1.16 3.97
CA ILE A 102 21.51 -1.21 2.66
C ILE A 102 22.04 0.18 2.35
N LEU A 103 23.29 0.24 1.91
CA LEU A 103 23.97 1.48 1.52
C LEU A 103 24.31 1.43 0.02
N MET A 104 24.37 2.60 -0.61
CA MET A 104 24.86 2.73 -1.97
C MET A 104 26.33 3.20 -1.97
N LYS A 105 27.15 2.57 -2.79
CA LYS A 105 28.55 2.95 -2.99
C LYS A 105 28.62 4.10 -3.99
N GLY A 106 28.98 5.30 -3.51
CA GLY A 106 29.23 6.45 -4.38
C GLY A 106 30.55 6.32 -5.14
N ALA A 107 30.57 6.76 -6.36
CA ALA A 107 31.75 6.86 -7.20
C ALA A 107 32.58 8.08 -6.84
N GLN A 108 33.91 8.02 -7.04
CA GLN A 108 34.82 9.16 -6.89
C GLN A 108 35.90 9.20 -7.98
N LEU A 109 36.59 8.10 -8.19
CA LEU A 109 37.72 8.00 -9.14
C LEU A 109 37.52 6.82 -10.10
N ASP A 110 37.05 5.69 -9.59
CA ASP A 110 36.84 4.47 -10.35
C ASP A 110 35.59 3.73 -9.81
N PRO A 111 34.45 3.86 -10.49
CA PRO A 111 34.18 4.77 -11.62
C PRO A 111 34.19 6.23 -11.20
N ALA A 112 34.26 7.14 -12.17
CA ALA A 112 34.04 8.57 -11.92
C ALA A 112 32.54 8.88 -11.83
N PRO A 113 32.08 9.79 -10.98
CA PRO A 113 30.69 10.23 -10.97
C PRO A 113 30.40 11.15 -12.16
N LEU A 114 29.11 11.33 -12.47
CA LEU A 114 28.64 12.39 -13.37
C LEU A 114 28.57 13.72 -12.60
N ASN A 115 28.56 14.85 -13.33
CA ASN A 115 28.36 16.16 -12.72
C ASN A 115 26.90 16.38 -12.31
N ASP A 116 26.65 17.30 -11.39
CA ASP A 116 25.31 17.60 -10.87
C ASP A 116 24.29 18.01 -11.97
N GLY A 117 24.76 18.62 -13.04
CA GLY A 117 23.92 19.06 -14.16
C GLY A 117 23.77 18.04 -15.28
N ASP A 118 24.47 16.92 -15.25
CA ASP A 118 24.44 15.94 -16.31
C ASP A 118 23.04 15.27 -16.42
N PRO A 119 22.54 15.05 -17.64
CA PRO A 119 21.23 14.46 -17.84
C PRO A 119 21.22 12.99 -17.39
N VAL A 120 20.13 12.56 -16.73
CA VAL A 120 19.91 11.19 -16.33
C VAL A 120 18.55 10.73 -16.83
N VAL A 121 18.52 9.58 -17.47
CA VAL A 121 17.28 8.96 -17.96
C VAL A 121 16.51 8.36 -16.78
N THR A 122 15.26 8.79 -16.62
CA THR A 122 14.30 8.24 -15.63
C THR A 122 13.10 7.59 -16.30
N LYS A 123 13.00 7.73 -17.62
CA LYS A 123 11.89 7.20 -18.42
C LYS A 123 11.79 5.69 -18.27
N THR A 124 10.60 5.21 -17.90
CA THR A 124 10.34 3.82 -17.56
C THR A 124 9.28 3.25 -18.48
N ILE A 125 9.53 2.07 -19.02
CA ILE A 125 8.63 1.37 -19.94
C ILE A 125 8.15 0.09 -19.27
N ILE A 126 6.84 0.00 -19.02
CA ILE A 126 6.20 -1.20 -18.49
C ILE A 126 5.55 -1.99 -19.63
N GLY A 127 5.86 -3.29 -19.68
CA GLY A 127 5.38 -4.15 -20.75
C GLY A 127 6.01 -3.78 -22.10
N LYS A 128 7.33 -3.72 -22.15
CA LYS A 128 8.11 -3.30 -23.34
C LYS A 128 7.77 -4.09 -24.61
N ASN A 129 7.29 -5.33 -24.46
CA ASN A 129 6.92 -6.23 -25.57
C ASN A 129 5.42 -6.16 -25.91
N ALA A 130 4.61 -5.40 -25.16
CA ALA A 130 3.21 -5.21 -25.48
C ALA A 130 3.04 -4.35 -26.75
N ALA A 131 1.92 -4.52 -27.45
CA ALA A 131 1.65 -3.71 -28.67
C ALA A 131 1.53 -2.22 -28.36
N LYS A 132 1.11 -1.88 -27.14
CA LYS A 132 0.97 -0.49 -26.64
C LYS A 132 1.62 -0.36 -25.26
N PRO A 133 2.96 -0.34 -25.15
CA PRO A 133 3.64 -0.25 -23.86
C PRO A 133 3.19 0.96 -23.06
N MET A 134 3.17 0.85 -21.74
CA MET A 134 2.93 1.98 -20.87
C MET A 134 4.26 2.71 -20.58
N VAL A 135 4.31 4.00 -20.88
CA VAL A 135 5.51 4.83 -20.71
C VAL A 135 5.28 5.86 -19.61
N LEU A 136 6.18 5.87 -18.62
CA LEU A 136 6.21 6.80 -17.50
C LEU A 136 7.48 7.63 -17.56
N GLU A 137 7.44 8.86 -17.04
CA GLU A 137 8.62 9.74 -16.97
C GLU A 137 9.50 9.45 -15.72
N THR A 138 9.05 8.56 -14.82
CA THR A 138 9.74 8.17 -13.59
C THR A 138 9.45 6.71 -13.27
N PRO A 139 10.36 5.98 -12.61
CA PRO A 139 10.12 4.60 -12.19
C PRO A 139 9.17 4.46 -10.98
N VAL A 140 8.63 5.57 -10.47
CA VAL A 140 7.76 5.58 -9.28
C VAL A 140 6.34 5.94 -9.65
N PHE A 141 5.36 5.18 -9.17
CA PHE A 141 3.96 5.48 -9.38
C PHE A 141 3.08 5.16 -8.17
N VAL A 142 1.84 5.66 -8.17
CA VAL A 142 0.91 5.47 -7.05
C VAL A 142 0.24 4.10 -7.14
N SER A 143 0.44 3.28 -6.12
CA SER A 143 -0.06 1.90 -6.01
C SER A 143 -1.57 1.82 -5.88
N HIS A 144 -2.10 0.61 -6.03
CA HIS A 144 -3.52 0.30 -5.88
C HIS A 144 -4.04 0.59 -4.47
N MET A 145 -5.05 1.45 -4.40
CA MET A 145 -5.80 1.79 -3.19
C MET A 145 -7.26 2.04 -3.58
N SER A 146 -8.19 1.23 -3.06
CA SER A 146 -9.57 1.22 -3.54
C SER A 146 -10.39 2.45 -3.13
N PHE A 147 -11.30 2.88 -4.01
CA PHE A 147 -12.40 3.74 -3.62
C PHE A 147 -13.35 2.98 -2.70
N GLY A 148 -13.68 3.57 -1.57
CA GLY A 148 -14.36 2.94 -0.43
C GLY A 148 -13.42 2.71 0.76
N ALA A 149 -12.19 2.24 0.54
CA ALA A 149 -11.14 2.32 1.55
C ALA A 149 -10.60 3.76 1.70
N LEU A 150 -10.43 4.46 0.58
CA LEU A 150 -10.13 5.89 0.53
C LEU A 150 -11.36 6.70 0.11
N SER A 151 -11.38 7.96 0.49
CA SER A 151 -12.36 8.94 0.03
C SER A 151 -12.15 9.27 -1.46
N LYS A 152 -13.19 9.79 -2.10
CA LYS A 152 -13.14 10.30 -3.48
C LYS A 152 -12.10 11.42 -3.62
N GLU A 153 -12.07 12.33 -2.65
CA GLU A 153 -11.13 13.44 -2.60
C GLU A 153 -9.68 12.95 -2.57
N ALA A 154 -9.39 11.97 -1.72
CA ALA A 154 -8.06 11.39 -1.61
C ALA A 154 -7.64 10.69 -2.92
N LYS A 155 -8.53 9.89 -3.51
CA LYS A 155 -8.27 9.20 -4.78
C LYS A 155 -7.99 10.18 -5.91
N THR A 156 -8.81 11.24 -6.02
CA THR A 156 -8.67 12.27 -7.06
C THR A 156 -7.39 13.09 -6.86
N ALA A 157 -7.06 13.46 -5.61
CA ALA A 157 -5.83 14.17 -5.29
C ALA A 157 -4.57 13.35 -5.63
N LEU A 158 -4.55 12.06 -5.29
CA LEU A 158 -3.46 11.14 -5.64
C LEU A 158 -3.27 11.04 -7.16
N SER A 159 -4.35 10.94 -7.91
CA SER A 159 -4.31 10.85 -9.37
C SER A 159 -3.79 12.15 -10.01
N ARG A 160 -4.27 13.31 -9.55
CA ARG A 160 -3.78 14.63 -9.99
C ARG A 160 -2.30 14.83 -9.68
N GLY A 161 -1.86 14.42 -8.47
CA GLY A 161 -0.45 14.48 -8.09
C GLY A 161 0.43 13.56 -8.92
N ALA A 162 -0.02 12.35 -9.22
CA ALA A 162 0.66 11.43 -10.13
C ALA A 162 0.76 12.01 -11.56
N ALA A 163 -0.30 12.68 -12.03
CA ALA A 163 -0.30 13.35 -13.33
C ALA A 163 0.72 14.51 -13.39
N MET A 164 0.91 15.28 -12.32
CA MET A 164 1.94 16.33 -12.25
C MET A 164 3.35 15.76 -12.41
N ALA A 165 3.60 14.56 -11.91
CA ALA A 165 4.86 13.84 -12.07
C ALA A 165 4.93 12.98 -13.34
N LYS A 166 3.90 13.05 -14.20
CA LYS A 166 3.78 12.26 -15.43
C LYS A 166 3.99 10.75 -15.20
N THR A 167 3.36 10.24 -14.16
CA THR A 167 3.40 8.83 -13.78
C THR A 167 2.00 8.23 -13.66
N ALA A 168 1.90 6.97 -13.22
CA ALA A 168 0.64 6.26 -13.18
C ALA A 168 -0.09 6.39 -11.84
N MET A 169 -1.41 6.29 -11.94
CA MET A 169 -2.34 6.02 -10.84
C MET A 169 -2.99 4.66 -11.04
N CYS A 170 -3.28 3.97 -9.95
CA CYS A 170 -3.91 2.64 -9.97
C CYS A 170 -5.33 2.69 -9.40
N SER A 171 -6.28 1.96 -10.01
CA SER A 171 -7.68 1.96 -9.58
C SER A 171 -7.89 1.38 -8.17
N GLY A 172 -7.17 0.33 -7.85
CA GLY A 172 -7.45 -0.48 -6.67
C GLY A 172 -8.71 -1.37 -6.83
N GLU A 173 -8.95 -2.21 -5.85
CA GLU A 173 -9.98 -3.26 -5.87
C GLU A 173 -11.43 -2.75 -5.87
N GLY A 174 -11.62 -1.46 -5.77
CA GLY A 174 -12.96 -0.84 -5.66
C GLY A 174 -13.69 -0.58 -6.98
N GLY A 175 -13.11 -0.92 -8.11
CA GLY A 175 -13.56 -0.47 -9.41
C GLY A 175 -12.97 0.91 -9.77
N ILE A 176 -13.43 1.50 -10.85
CA ILE A 176 -12.95 2.78 -11.37
C ILE A 176 -13.82 3.92 -10.85
N LEU A 177 -13.20 4.86 -10.18
CA LEU A 177 -13.80 6.17 -9.88
C LEU A 177 -13.57 7.10 -11.07
N PRO A 178 -14.64 7.60 -11.73
CA PRO A 178 -14.51 8.37 -12.97
C PRO A 178 -13.59 9.59 -12.84
N GLU A 179 -13.70 10.36 -11.77
CA GLU A 179 -12.93 11.58 -11.54
C GLU A 179 -11.44 11.29 -11.35
N GLU A 180 -11.12 10.20 -10.69
CA GLU A 180 -9.74 9.71 -10.53
C GLU A 180 -9.13 9.36 -11.90
N LYS A 181 -9.86 8.56 -12.69
CA LYS A 181 -9.40 8.13 -14.02
C LYS A 181 -9.23 9.32 -14.96
N ALA A 182 -10.19 10.25 -14.95
CA ALA A 182 -10.11 11.46 -15.78
C ALA A 182 -8.93 12.38 -15.44
N ALA A 183 -8.46 12.34 -14.19
CA ALA A 183 -7.32 13.14 -13.72
C ALA A 183 -5.96 12.47 -13.96
N ALA A 184 -5.91 11.20 -14.32
CA ALA A 184 -4.67 10.43 -14.44
C ALA A 184 -3.88 10.78 -15.72
N TYR A 185 -2.56 10.83 -15.60
CA TYR A 185 -1.66 10.85 -16.77
C TYR A 185 -1.57 9.46 -17.41
N LYS A 186 -1.34 8.41 -16.59
CA LYS A 186 -1.42 7.01 -16.94
C LYS A 186 -2.26 6.29 -15.89
N TYR A 187 -3.02 5.28 -16.31
CA TYR A 187 -3.95 4.59 -15.44
C TYR A 187 -3.83 3.08 -15.55
N ILE A 188 -3.57 2.41 -14.40
CA ILE A 188 -3.52 0.96 -14.29
C ILE A 188 -4.84 0.47 -13.68
N PHE A 189 -5.57 -0.35 -14.43
CA PHE A 189 -6.82 -0.94 -13.97
C PHE A 189 -6.58 -2.28 -13.27
N GLU A 190 -6.99 -2.39 -12.01
CA GLU A 190 -6.90 -3.64 -11.23
C GLU A 190 -8.07 -4.57 -11.57
N TYR A 191 -7.77 -5.68 -12.24
CA TYR A 191 -8.74 -6.71 -12.60
C TYR A 191 -8.85 -7.73 -11.47
N ILE A 192 -10.05 -7.88 -10.90
CA ILE A 192 -10.34 -8.67 -9.71
C ILE A 192 -11.44 -9.71 -9.98
N PRO A 193 -11.62 -10.74 -9.11
CA PRO A 193 -12.65 -11.75 -9.28
C PRO A 193 -14.07 -11.17 -9.39
N ASN A 194 -14.37 -10.06 -8.70
CA ASN A 194 -15.67 -9.39 -8.72
C ASN A 194 -15.94 -8.63 -10.03
N LYS A 195 -14.92 -8.38 -10.85
CA LYS A 195 -15.03 -7.71 -12.16
C LYS A 195 -15.70 -6.34 -12.13
N TYR A 196 -15.56 -5.57 -11.04
CA TYR A 196 -16.09 -4.21 -10.97
C TYR A 196 -15.50 -3.35 -12.08
N SER A 197 -16.37 -2.53 -12.70
CA SER A 197 -15.99 -1.62 -13.79
C SER A 197 -15.37 -2.29 -15.02
N VAL A 198 -15.50 -3.61 -15.19
CA VAL A 198 -15.00 -4.31 -16.39
C VAL A 198 -15.95 -4.04 -17.55
N THR A 199 -15.56 -3.09 -18.39
CA THR A 199 -16.24 -2.74 -19.65
C THR A 199 -15.22 -2.66 -20.76
N LYS A 200 -15.65 -2.80 -22.02
CA LYS A 200 -14.76 -2.62 -23.18
C LYS A 200 -14.09 -1.25 -23.15
N GLU A 201 -14.84 -0.20 -22.83
CA GLU A 201 -14.31 1.15 -22.71
C GLU A 201 -13.21 1.24 -21.67
N ASN A 202 -13.44 0.75 -20.45
CA ASN A 202 -12.45 0.81 -19.38
C ASN A 202 -11.20 0.00 -19.70
N LEU A 203 -11.33 -1.16 -20.35
CA LEU A 203 -10.19 -1.97 -20.76
C LEU A 203 -9.35 -1.29 -21.86
N THR A 204 -9.99 -0.61 -22.81
CA THR A 204 -9.28 0.04 -23.94
C THR A 204 -8.74 1.43 -23.61
N THR A 205 -9.31 2.12 -22.60
CA THR A 205 -8.89 3.46 -22.17
C THR A 205 -7.97 3.46 -20.95
N SER A 206 -7.74 2.33 -20.30
CA SER A 206 -6.66 2.18 -19.31
C SER A 206 -5.34 1.94 -20.03
N ASP A 207 -4.21 2.38 -19.44
CA ASP A 207 -2.88 2.22 -20.04
C ASP A 207 -2.27 0.84 -19.77
N ALA A 208 -2.69 0.17 -18.70
CA ALA A 208 -2.36 -1.21 -18.38
C ALA A 208 -3.49 -1.85 -17.56
N ILE A 209 -3.51 -3.20 -17.54
CA ILE A 209 -4.45 -3.98 -16.74
C ILE A 209 -3.65 -4.92 -15.85
N GLU A 210 -3.93 -4.94 -14.56
CA GLU A 210 -3.25 -5.79 -13.59
C GLU A 210 -4.23 -6.79 -12.96
N ILE A 211 -4.01 -8.09 -13.21
CA ILE A 211 -4.75 -9.19 -12.59
C ILE A 211 -4.28 -9.34 -11.16
N LYS A 212 -5.14 -9.06 -10.19
CA LYS A 212 -4.79 -9.14 -8.78
C LYS A 212 -5.07 -10.52 -8.22
N ILE A 213 -4.01 -11.28 -7.94
CA ILE A 213 -4.07 -12.57 -7.23
C ILE A 213 -3.91 -12.36 -5.72
N GLY A 214 -3.04 -11.45 -5.30
CA GLY A 214 -2.76 -11.16 -3.90
C GLY A 214 -2.31 -9.73 -3.66
N GLN A 215 -2.20 -9.36 -2.38
CA GLN A 215 -1.69 -8.04 -1.97
C GLN A 215 -1.13 -8.07 -0.55
N GLY A 216 0.00 -7.40 -0.31
CA GLY A 216 0.61 -7.17 1.01
C GLY A 216 0.64 -8.42 1.87
N THR A 217 0.29 -8.29 3.13
CA THR A 217 0.23 -9.37 4.11
C THR A 217 -1.10 -10.13 4.12
N LYS A 218 -1.72 -10.31 2.93
CA LYS A 218 -2.98 -11.04 2.76
C LYS A 218 -2.90 -12.07 1.63
N PRO A 219 -1.91 -12.98 1.61
CA PRO A 219 -1.88 -14.04 0.62
C PRO A 219 -3.12 -14.95 0.78
N GLY A 220 -3.79 -15.26 -0.32
CA GLY A 220 -4.96 -16.16 -0.29
C GLY A 220 -6.22 -15.59 0.37
N MET A 221 -6.30 -14.27 0.55
CA MET A 221 -7.47 -13.62 1.12
C MET A 221 -7.92 -12.44 0.25
N GLY A 222 -9.23 -12.42 -0.07
CA GLY A 222 -9.86 -11.34 -0.82
C GLY A 222 -9.98 -10.03 -0.02
N GLY A 223 -10.44 -8.98 -0.70
CA GLY A 223 -10.76 -7.70 -0.07
C GLY A 223 -12.07 -7.76 0.71
N HIS A 224 -12.19 -6.93 1.73
CA HIS A 224 -13.43 -6.72 2.47
C HIS A 224 -13.66 -5.23 2.68
N LEU A 225 -14.86 -4.77 2.33
CA LEU A 225 -15.35 -3.43 2.66
C LEU A 225 -16.60 -3.60 3.52
N PRO A 226 -16.58 -3.16 4.80
CA PRO A 226 -17.75 -3.21 5.66
C PRO A 226 -18.93 -2.42 5.09
N GLY A 227 -20.16 -2.91 5.27
CA GLY A 227 -21.37 -2.33 4.72
C GLY A 227 -21.60 -0.89 5.13
N GLU A 228 -21.26 -0.52 6.35
CA GLU A 228 -21.31 0.87 6.85
C GLU A 228 -20.52 1.89 6.01
N LYS A 229 -19.53 1.42 5.22
CA LYS A 229 -18.76 2.23 4.27
C LYS A 229 -19.31 2.20 2.85
N VAL A 230 -20.30 1.36 2.58
CA VAL A 230 -20.88 1.21 1.23
C VAL A 230 -21.94 2.28 1.01
N THR A 231 -21.49 3.45 0.57
CA THR A 231 -22.35 4.58 0.17
C THR A 231 -23.08 4.29 -1.15
N PRO A 232 -24.11 5.07 -1.51
CA PRO A 232 -24.79 4.93 -2.81
C PRO A 232 -23.84 5.00 -4.01
N GLU A 233 -22.82 5.85 -3.98
CA GLU A 233 -21.82 5.98 -5.04
C GLU A 233 -20.94 4.72 -5.17
N ILE A 234 -20.49 4.17 -4.04
CA ILE A 234 -19.72 2.93 -4.00
C ILE A 234 -20.57 1.74 -4.43
N ALA A 235 -21.80 1.67 -3.97
CA ALA A 235 -22.76 0.64 -4.33
C ALA A 235 -23.01 0.60 -5.85
N ALA A 236 -23.17 1.77 -6.48
CA ALA A 236 -23.35 1.90 -7.92
C ALA A 236 -22.13 1.39 -8.71
N ILE A 237 -20.90 1.75 -8.30
CA ILE A 237 -19.66 1.31 -8.97
C ILE A 237 -19.45 -0.21 -8.81
N ARG A 238 -19.81 -0.78 -7.66
CA ARG A 238 -19.59 -2.20 -7.36
C ARG A 238 -20.77 -3.09 -7.70
N GLY A 239 -21.91 -2.53 -8.13
CA GLY A 239 -23.11 -3.30 -8.41
C GLY A 239 -23.63 -4.05 -7.18
N LYS A 240 -23.62 -3.40 -6.00
CA LYS A 240 -24.03 -3.96 -4.70
C LYS A 240 -25.11 -3.11 -4.05
N ALA A 241 -25.77 -3.66 -3.03
CA ALA A 241 -26.71 -2.88 -2.23
C ALA A 241 -25.99 -1.92 -1.28
N VAL A 242 -26.60 -0.77 -1.02
CA VAL A 242 -26.10 0.20 -0.02
C VAL A 242 -26.17 -0.43 1.37
N GLY A 243 -25.11 -0.29 2.16
CA GLY A 243 -25.07 -0.80 3.52
C GLY A 243 -24.76 -2.31 3.63
N GLU A 244 -24.51 -2.99 2.53
CA GLU A 244 -24.18 -4.41 2.49
C GLU A 244 -22.67 -4.64 2.43
N ASP A 245 -22.16 -5.60 3.22
CA ASP A 245 -20.74 -5.97 3.19
C ASP A 245 -20.31 -6.42 1.79
N VAL A 246 -19.19 -5.91 1.34
CA VAL A 246 -18.61 -6.30 0.06
C VAL A 246 -17.37 -7.15 0.30
N GLN A 247 -17.49 -8.44 0.00
CA GLN A 247 -16.38 -9.40 0.09
C GLN A 247 -15.94 -9.83 -1.30
N SER A 248 -14.64 -9.87 -1.52
CA SER A 248 -14.05 -10.43 -2.73
C SER A 248 -13.68 -11.89 -2.50
N PRO A 249 -13.89 -12.78 -3.48
CA PRO A 249 -13.39 -14.14 -3.41
C PRO A 249 -11.87 -14.18 -3.18
N SER A 250 -11.40 -15.22 -2.51
CA SER A 250 -9.96 -15.43 -2.26
C SER A 250 -9.18 -15.82 -3.53
N LYS A 251 -9.87 -16.26 -4.55
CA LYS A 251 -9.30 -16.66 -5.85
C LYS A 251 -10.29 -16.36 -6.98
N PHE A 252 -9.79 -16.31 -8.19
CA PHE A 252 -10.65 -16.29 -9.38
C PHE A 252 -11.31 -17.65 -9.57
N PRO A 253 -12.64 -17.72 -9.64
CA PRO A 253 -13.35 -18.99 -9.86
C PRO A 253 -12.96 -19.68 -11.18
N GLU A 254 -12.58 -18.90 -12.19
CA GLU A 254 -12.21 -19.36 -13.50
C GLU A 254 -10.73 -19.75 -13.66
N ILE A 255 -9.87 -19.55 -12.64
CA ILE A 255 -8.46 -19.97 -12.68
C ILE A 255 -8.28 -21.24 -11.87
N ASN A 256 -8.23 -22.39 -12.55
CA ASN A 256 -8.02 -23.70 -11.95
C ASN A 256 -6.73 -24.37 -12.46
N SER A 257 -6.12 -23.81 -13.49
CA SER A 257 -4.87 -24.29 -14.11
C SER A 257 -4.04 -23.11 -14.62
N ARG A 258 -2.77 -23.37 -14.94
CA ARG A 258 -1.89 -22.38 -15.61
C ARG A 258 -2.46 -21.95 -16.96
N GLU A 259 -3.10 -22.88 -17.67
CA GLU A 259 -3.72 -22.57 -18.95
C GLU A 259 -4.93 -21.61 -18.81
N ASP A 260 -5.69 -21.71 -17.73
CA ASP A 260 -6.79 -20.77 -17.48
C ASP A 260 -6.26 -19.35 -17.27
N LEU A 261 -5.17 -19.19 -16.51
CA LEU A 261 -4.54 -17.89 -16.33
C LEU A 261 -3.94 -17.36 -17.64
N LYS A 262 -3.30 -18.21 -18.44
CA LYS A 262 -2.80 -17.85 -19.77
C LYS A 262 -3.92 -17.37 -20.69
N ASN A 263 -5.02 -18.09 -20.73
CA ASN A 263 -6.21 -17.71 -21.50
C ASN A 263 -6.81 -16.38 -21.01
N MET A 264 -6.81 -16.12 -19.68
CA MET A 264 -7.25 -14.84 -19.12
C MET A 264 -6.34 -13.70 -19.57
N VAL A 265 -5.03 -13.84 -19.48
CA VAL A 265 -4.05 -12.85 -19.96
C VAL A 265 -4.24 -12.57 -21.45
N ALA A 266 -4.31 -13.62 -22.28
CA ALA A 266 -4.50 -13.48 -23.72
C ALA A 266 -5.81 -12.78 -24.08
N ASN A 267 -6.90 -13.13 -23.39
CA ASN A 267 -8.21 -12.51 -23.60
C ASN A 267 -8.20 -11.02 -23.20
N LEU A 268 -7.64 -10.67 -22.05
CA LEU A 268 -7.51 -9.28 -21.59
C LEU A 268 -6.63 -8.47 -22.55
N ARG A 269 -5.53 -9.02 -23.04
CA ARG A 269 -4.67 -8.38 -24.03
C ARG A 269 -5.43 -8.07 -25.32
N LYS A 270 -6.26 -9.00 -25.79
CA LYS A 270 -7.14 -8.79 -26.95
C LYS A 270 -8.22 -7.74 -26.68
N LEU A 271 -8.90 -7.81 -25.54
CA LEU A 271 -9.99 -6.89 -25.18
C LEU A 271 -9.50 -5.47 -24.92
N SER A 272 -8.26 -5.30 -24.45
CA SER A 272 -7.62 -4.01 -24.18
C SER A 272 -6.91 -3.40 -25.39
N ASP A 273 -7.02 -4.04 -26.56
CA ASP A 273 -6.36 -3.58 -27.79
C ASP A 273 -4.82 -3.50 -27.64
N GLY A 274 -4.24 -4.55 -27.04
CA GLY A 274 -2.79 -4.72 -26.91
C GLY A 274 -2.13 -3.92 -25.79
N ARG A 275 -2.87 -3.49 -24.77
CA ARG A 275 -2.31 -2.89 -23.54
C ARG A 275 -1.54 -3.92 -22.74
N PRO A 276 -0.52 -3.52 -21.94
CA PRO A 276 0.20 -4.43 -21.05
C PRO A 276 -0.76 -5.10 -20.05
N ILE A 277 -0.60 -6.41 -19.89
CA ILE A 277 -1.32 -7.20 -18.91
C ILE A 277 -0.35 -7.68 -17.85
N GLY A 278 -0.57 -7.25 -16.62
CA GLY A 278 0.23 -7.62 -15.45
C GLY A 278 -0.48 -8.62 -14.54
N ILE A 279 0.32 -9.22 -13.66
CA ILE A 279 -0.16 -10.07 -12.58
C ILE A 279 0.45 -9.60 -11.28
N LYS A 280 -0.39 -9.31 -10.27
CA LYS A 280 0.04 -8.91 -8.95
C LYS A 280 -0.12 -10.04 -7.95
N ILE A 281 0.97 -10.36 -7.25
CA ILE A 281 1.02 -11.39 -6.21
C ILE A 281 1.49 -10.80 -4.87
N SER A 282 1.08 -11.42 -3.78
CA SER A 282 1.71 -11.22 -2.47
C SER A 282 2.99 -12.06 -2.40
N ALA A 283 4.00 -11.61 -1.67
CA ALA A 283 5.26 -12.33 -1.51
C ALA A 283 5.11 -13.56 -0.57
N GLY A 284 4.34 -14.55 -1.01
CA GLY A 284 4.16 -15.84 -0.34
C GLY A 284 5.16 -16.90 -0.85
N ASN A 285 4.69 -17.79 -1.72
CA ASN A 285 5.51 -18.81 -2.39
C ASN A 285 6.13 -18.25 -3.67
N ILE A 286 7.10 -17.36 -3.55
CA ILE A 286 7.55 -16.45 -4.61
C ILE A 286 7.89 -17.20 -5.90
N GLU A 287 8.79 -18.18 -5.86
CA GLU A 287 9.27 -18.91 -7.05
C GLU A 287 8.16 -19.74 -7.70
N ALA A 288 7.33 -20.42 -6.88
CA ALA A 288 6.21 -21.22 -7.37
C ALA A 288 5.14 -20.35 -8.03
N ASP A 289 4.80 -19.21 -7.40
CA ASP A 289 3.84 -18.26 -7.92
C ASP A 289 4.36 -17.56 -9.18
N LEU A 290 5.66 -17.21 -9.23
CA LEU A 290 6.30 -16.66 -10.42
C LEU A 290 6.32 -17.65 -11.58
N ALA A 291 6.63 -18.92 -11.32
CA ALA A 291 6.57 -19.97 -12.36
C ALA A 291 5.15 -20.14 -12.91
N TYR A 292 4.15 -19.97 -12.06
CA TYR A 292 2.75 -19.99 -12.49
C TYR A 292 2.41 -18.75 -13.34
N CYS A 293 2.85 -17.56 -12.91
CA CYS A 293 2.65 -16.30 -13.63
C CYS A 293 3.34 -16.31 -14.98
N LEU A 294 4.62 -16.74 -15.06
CA LEU A 294 5.37 -16.77 -16.32
C LEU A 294 4.73 -17.68 -17.36
N ALA A 295 4.13 -18.80 -16.94
CA ALA A 295 3.40 -19.69 -17.86
C ALA A 295 2.19 -18.99 -18.53
N ALA A 296 1.69 -17.91 -17.94
CA ALA A 296 0.61 -17.11 -18.51
C ALA A 296 1.10 -15.99 -19.45
N GLU A 297 2.40 -15.81 -19.61
CA GLU A 297 3.02 -14.83 -20.50
C GLU A 297 2.53 -13.38 -20.24
N PRO A 298 2.59 -12.86 -18.98
CA PRO A 298 2.24 -11.48 -18.69
C PRO A 298 3.29 -10.51 -19.23
N ASP A 299 2.92 -9.24 -19.37
CA ASP A 299 3.83 -8.18 -19.79
C ASP A 299 4.58 -7.58 -18.59
N PHE A 300 4.02 -7.68 -17.39
CA PHE A 300 4.68 -7.28 -16.14
C PHE A 300 4.18 -8.11 -14.94
N ILE A 301 4.98 -8.17 -13.88
CA ILE A 301 4.61 -8.82 -12.63
C ILE A 301 4.88 -7.84 -11.49
N THR A 302 3.89 -7.67 -10.61
CA THR A 302 4.03 -6.87 -9.38
C THR A 302 4.07 -7.78 -8.16
N ILE A 303 5.10 -7.60 -7.31
CA ILE A 303 5.23 -8.30 -6.05
C ILE A 303 4.98 -7.35 -4.90
N ASP A 304 4.11 -7.75 -3.98
CA ASP A 304 3.76 -6.97 -2.79
C ASP A 304 4.32 -7.66 -1.54
N GLY A 305 5.40 -7.08 -0.99
CA GLY A 305 6.13 -7.65 0.15
C GLY A 305 5.51 -7.32 1.51
N ARG A 306 6.10 -7.89 2.58
CA ARG A 306 5.62 -7.77 3.97
C ARG A 306 5.51 -6.32 4.49
N GLY A 307 6.26 -5.37 3.95
CA GLY A 307 6.10 -3.95 4.26
C GLY A 307 4.76 -3.36 3.81
N GLY A 308 4.06 -4.05 2.89
CA GLY A 308 2.74 -3.69 2.41
C GLY A 308 1.62 -4.23 3.27
N ALA A 309 0.54 -3.46 3.36
CA ALA A 309 -0.71 -3.88 4.00
C ALA A 309 -1.86 -2.99 3.53
N THR A 310 -3.06 -3.29 4.01
CA THR A 310 -4.29 -2.57 3.65
C THR A 310 -4.79 -1.70 4.79
N GLY A 311 -5.83 -0.90 4.56
CA GLY A 311 -6.50 -0.13 5.60
C GLY A 311 -7.22 -0.99 6.66
N SER A 312 -7.51 -2.24 6.33
CA SER A 312 -8.12 -3.22 7.24
C SER A 312 -7.59 -4.60 6.90
N SER A 313 -6.61 -5.07 7.66
CA SER A 313 -6.06 -6.43 7.54
C SER A 313 -6.35 -7.21 8.82
N PRO A 314 -6.66 -8.51 8.73
CA PRO A 314 -6.65 -9.36 9.92
C PRO A 314 -5.28 -9.28 10.59
N TYR A 315 -5.26 -8.91 11.87
CA TYR A 315 -4.03 -8.69 12.62
C TYR A 315 -3.11 -9.91 12.57
N PHE A 316 -3.67 -11.11 12.81
CA PHE A 316 -2.91 -12.35 12.82
C PHE A 316 -2.22 -12.66 11.47
N LEU A 317 -2.88 -12.38 10.33
CA LEU A 317 -2.25 -12.55 9.01
C LEU A 317 -1.14 -11.53 8.80
N ARG A 318 -1.40 -10.26 9.12
CA ARG A 318 -0.41 -9.19 8.96
C ARG A 318 0.89 -9.50 9.70
N GLU A 319 0.79 -10.08 10.90
CA GLU A 319 1.95 -10.36 11.73
C GLU A 319 2.65 -11.71 11.42
N ALA A 320 1.96 -12.61 10.70
CA ALA A 320 2.45 -13.99 10.52
C ALA A 320 2.71 -14.40 9.06
N THR A 321 2.44 -13.53 8.07
CA THR A 321 2.56 -13.91 6.66
C THR A 321 3.47 -12.99 5.87
N THR A 322 3.84 -13.43 4.67
CA THR A 322 4.52 -12.67 3.63
C THR A 322 6.01 -12.42 3.92
N VAL A 323 6.83 -12.60 2.90
CA VAL A 323 8.27 -12.41 2.93
C VAL A 323 8.61 -10.90 2.98
N PRO A 324 9.59 -10.47 3.79
CA PRO A 324 10.08 -9.09 3.78
C PRO A 324 10.48 -8.64 2.37
N THR A 325 10.13 -7.39 2.02
CA THR A 325 10.20 -6.88 0.66
C THR A 325 11.60 -7.01 0.03
N ILE A 326 12.67 -6.82 0.80
CA ILE A 326 14.07 -6.96 0.33
C ILE A 326 14.31 -8.40 -0.14
N PHE A 327 14.00 -9.39 0.69
CA PHE A 327 14.17 -10.81 0.32
C PHE A 327 13.21 -11.25 -0.77
N ALA A 328 11.99 -10.72 -0.78
CA ALA A 328 11.03 -11.01 -1.83
C ALA A 328 11.55 -10.55 -3.20
N LEU A 329 12.13 -9.35 -3.25
CA LEU A 329 12.69 -8.79 -4.46
C LEU A 329 13.92 -9.57 -4.95
N THR A 330 14.88 -9.81 -4.08
CA THR A 330 16.10 -10.54 -4.47
C THR A 330 15.81 -11.95 -4.97
N ARG A 331 14.90 -12.68 -4.30
CA ARG A 331 14.45 -14.01 -4.75
C ARG A 331 13.73 -13.96 -6.10
N ALA A 332 12.84 -12.96 -6.26
CA ALA A 332 12.10 -12.80 -7.50
C ALA A 332 13.02 -12.48 -8.68
N ARG A 333 13.95 -11.53 -8.51
CA ARG A 333 14.86 -11.16 -9.57
C ARG A 333 15.74 -12.34 -9.96
N LYS A 334 16.34 -13.01 -8.98
CA LYS A 334 17.13 -14.21 -9.21
C LYS A 334 16.36 -15.29 -9.99
N PHE A 335 15.13 -15.59 -9.58
CA PHE A 335 14.30 -16.57 -10.27
C PHE A 335 14.02 -16.14 -11.71
N LEU A 336 13.65 -14.87 -11.96
CA LEU A 336 13.38 -14.37 -13.31
C LEU A 336 14.63 -14.44 -14.21
N ASP A 337 15.81 -14.14 -13.67
CA ASP A 337 17.08 -14.24 -14.39
C ASP A 337 17.43 -15.70 -14.73
N GLU A 338 17.23 -16.62 -13.80
CA GLU A 338 17.41 -18.07 -14.03
C GLU A 338 16.43 -18.61 -15.10
N GLN A 339 15.25 -18.02 -15.24
CA GLN A 339 14.29 -18.36 -16.30
C GLN A 339 14.55 -17.61 -17.62
N GLY A 340 15.55 -16.72 -17.68
CA GLY A 340 15.82 -15.88 -18.85
C GLY A 340 14.64 -14.96 -19.21
N SER A 341 13.84 -14.58 -18.23
CA SER A 341 12.63 -13.78 -18.43
C SER A 341 12.93 -12.29 -18.45
N ASP A 342 12.40 -11.60 -19.45
CA ASP A 342 12.48 -10.15 -19.63
C ASP A 342 11.18 -9.42 -19.24
N VAL A 343 10.28 -10.10 -18.52
CA VAL A 343 9.04 -9.51 -17.99
C VAL A 343 9.36 -8.31 -17.08
N SER A 344 8.63 -7.21 -17.22
CA SER A 344 8.83 -6.06 -16.34
C SER A 344 8.50 -6.43 -14.90
N LEU A 345 9.45 -6.20 -13.97
CA LEU A 345 9.28 -6.47 -12.55
C LEU A 345 8.97 -5.19 -11.80
N ILE A 346 7.86 -5.19 -11.07
CA ILE A 346 7.43 -4.10 -10.20
C ILE A 346 7.43 -4.56 -8.75
N ILE A 347 7.92 -3.73 -7.84
CA ILE A 347 7.88 -4.00 -6.40
C ILE A 347 7.00 -2.98 -5.67
N THR A 348 6.29 -3.45 -4.67
CA THR A 348 5.60 -2.62 -3.67
C THR A 348 5.73 -3.25 -2.29
N GLY A 349 5.40 -2.53 -1.24
CA GLY A 349 5.45 -3.06 0.12
C GLY A 349 6.46 -2.32 0.99
N GLY A 350 6.14 -1.09 1.40
CA GLY A 350 6.87 -0.36 2.43
C GLY A 350 7.91 0.63 1.96
N LEU A 351 8.17 0.75 0.65
CA LEU A 351 9.09 1.76 0.11
C LEU A 351 8.47 3.16 0.21
N ARG A 352 9.28 4.18 0.59
CA ARG A 352 8.77 5.52 0.89
C ARG A 352 9.64 6.66 0.42
N VAL A 353 10.95 6.50 0.41
CA VAL A 353 11.93 7.54 0.09
C VAL A 353 12.79 7.15 -1.11
N SER A 354 13.45 8.12 -1.71
CA SER A 354 14.27 7.92 -2.89
C SER A 354 15.37 6.88 -2.71
N SER A 355 15.97 6.82 -1.51
CA SER A 355 16.99 5.81 -1.20
C SER A 355 16.45 4.38 -1.21
N ASP A 356 15.21 4.14 -0.76
CA ASP A 356 14.57 2.82 -0.86
C ASP A 356 14.41 2.42 -2.32
N ILE A 357 13.95 3.38 -3.13
CA ILE A 357 13.66 3.19 -4.55
C ILE A 357 14.94 2.96 -5.34
N ALA A 358 16.00 3.74 -5.11
CA ALA A 358 17.30 3.55 -5.75
C ALA A 358 17.88 2.17 -5.48
N LYS A 359 17.79 1.70 -4.23
CA LYS A 359 18.20 0.34 -3.83
C LYS A 359 17.35 -0.73 -4.49
N ALA A 360 16.03 -0.52 -4.60
CA ALA A 360 15.15 -1.45 -5.30
C ALA A 360 15.46 -1.52 -6.81
N LEU A 361 15.73 -0.37 -7.46
CA LEU A 361 16.19 -0.33 -8.85
C LEU A 361 17.53 -1.07 -9.01
N ALA A 362 18.48 -0.85 -8.11
CA ALA A 362 19.75 -1.56 -8.10
C ALA A 362 19.60 -3.08 -7.87
N LEU A 363 18.52 -3.52 -7.23
CA LEU A 363 18.14 -4.93 -7.11
C LEU A 363 17.35 -5.46 -8.32
N GLY A 364 17.21 -4.66 -9.38
CA GLY A 364 16.71 -5.10 -10.69
C GLY A 364 15.21 -5.02 -10.89
N VAL A 365 14.51 -4.07 -10.23
CA VAL A 365 13.13 -3.75 -10.61
C VAL A 365 13.09 -2.73 -11.73
N ASP A 366 12.04 -2.77 -12.55
CA ASP A 366 11.77 -1.75 -13.56
C ASP A 366 11.03 -0.55 -12.96
N ALA A 367 10.18 -0.78 -11.96
CA ALA A 367 9.41 0.27 -11.29
C ALA A 367 9.03 -0.07 -9.85
N VAL A 368 8.68 0.98 -9.10
CA VAL A 368 8.23 0.90 -7.71
C VAL A 368 6.86 1.54 -7.56
N ALA A 369 5.91 0.79 -6.97
CA ALA A 369 4.60 1.31 -6.63
C ALA A 369 4.54 1.72 -5.16
N VAL A 370 4.20 3.00 -4.89
CA VAL A 370 4.13 3.56 -3.53
C VAL A 370 2.67 3.80 -3.11
N ALA A 371 2.31 3.33 -1.92
CA ALA A 371 0.98 3.58 -1.34
C ALA A 371 1.05 4.52 -0.14
N THR A 372 1.56 4.04 0.98
CA THR A 372 1.61 4.80 2.25
C THR A 372 2.42 6.10 2.10
N GLY A 373 3.54 6.09 1.35
CA GLY A 373 4.33 7.29 1.08
C GLY A 373 3.50 8.39 0.38
N ALA A 374 2.74 8.01 -0.65
CA ALA A 374 1.85 8.95 -1.35
C ALA A 374 0.70 9.45 -0.45
N LEU A 375 0.14 8.58 0.41
CA LEU A 375 -0.86 9.01 1.41
C LEU A 375 -0.29 9.98 2.43
N MET A 376 0.94 9.76 2.90
CA MET A 376 1.64 10.68 3.81
C MET A 376 1.86 12.04 3.15
N ALA A 377 2.28 12.05 1.89
CA ALA A 377 2.39 13.28 1.11
C ALA A 377 1.04 14.00 0.98
N ALA A 378 -0.05 13.27 0.77
CA ALA A 378 -1.41 13.84 0.72
C ALA A 378 -1.91 14.38 2.07
N GLY A 379 -1.25 14.05 3.20
CA GLY A 379 -1.60 14.55 4.55
C GLY A 379 -1.95 13.46 5.57
N CYS A 380 -1.74 12.18 5.27
CA CYS A 380 -1.96 11.09 6.23
C CYS A 380 -1.03 11.23 7.44
N GLN A 381 -1.60 11.23 8.64
CA GLN A 381 -0.87 11.35 9.91
C GLN A 381 -0.61 9.98 10.58
N GLN A 382 -0.88 8.88 9.89
CA GLN A 382 -0.67 7.51 10.37
C GLN A 382 -1.37 7.17 11.71
N TYR A 383 -2.57 7.66 11.91
CA TYR A 383 -3.37 7.33 13.11
C TYR A 383 -3.72 5.83 13.21
N ARG A 384 -3.54 5.07 12.12
CA ARG A 384 -3.78 3.60 12.05
C ARG A 384 -5.23 3.18 12.37
N ILE A 385 -6.18 4.07 12.14
CA ILE A 385 -7.62 3.84 12.32
C ILE A 385 -8.38 3.73 11.00
N CYS A 386 -7.70 3.45 9.89
CA CYS A 386 -8.30 3.38 8.56
C CYS A 386 -9.47 2.40 8.49
N GLY A 387 -9.40 1.30 9.25
CA GLY A 387 -10.46 0.29 9.33
C GLY A 387 -11.79 0.84 9.87
N SER A 388 -11.75 1.77 10.82
CA SER A 388 -12.95 2.34 11.47
C SER A 388 -13.76 3.27 10.57
N GLY A 389 -13.20 3.78 9.46
CA GLY A 389 -13.85 4.81 8.64
C GLY A 389 -13.81 6.23 9.23
N ASN A 390 -13.25 6.42 10.42
CA ASN A 390 -13.22 7.71 11.14
C ASN A 390 -11.91 8.47 10.94
N CYS A 391 -11.31 8.39 9.75
CA CYS A 391 -10.04 9.07 9.45
C CYS A 391 -10.18 10.59 9.61
N PRO A 392 -9.51 11.23 10.60
CA PRO A 392 -9.75 12.64 10.93
C PRO A 392 -9.21 13.60 9.88
N VAL A 393 -8.38 13.14 8.96
CA VAL A 393 -7.82 13.96 7.86
C VAL A 393 -8.53 13.76 6.52
N GLY A 394 -9.69 13.08 6.51
CA GLY A 394 -10.51 12.94 5.31
C GLY A 394 -10.02 11.94 4.27
N ILE A 395 -8.97 11.15 4.55
CA ILE A 395 -8.36 10.23 3.58
C ILE A 395 -9.06 8.87 3.55
N ALA A 396 -9.13 8.16 4.68
CA ALA A 396 -9.68 6.80 4.76
C ALA A 396 -11.05 6.82 5.45
N THR A 397 -12.00 7.53 4.86
CA THR A 397 -13.35 7.72 5.39
C THR A 397 -14.35 7.92 4.26
N GLN A 398 -15.63 7.58 4.53
CA GLN A 398 -16.75 7.91 3.67
C GLN A 398 -17.70 8.92 4.33
N ASP A 399 -17.44 9.31 5.57
CA ASP A 399 -18.19 10.35 6.28
C ASP A 399 -18.06 11.70 5.55
N PRO A 400 -19.17 12.33 5.13
CA PRO A 400 -19.12 13.59 4.36
C PRO A 400 -18.45 14.75 5.10
N GLU A 401 -18.56 14.82 6.42
CA GLU A 401 -17.96 15.89 7.22
C GLU A 401 -16.44 15.67 7.39
N LEU A 402 -16.02 14.42 7.52
CA LEU A 402 -14.60 14.10 7.58
C LEU A 402 -13.94 14.30 6.21
N ARG A 403 -14.60 13.93 5.12
CA ARG A 403 -14.08 14.10 3.75
C ARG A 403 -13.76 15.55 3.41
N LYS A 404 -14.59 16.50 3.86
CA LYS A 404 -14.37 17.96 3.66
C LYS A 404 -13.06 18.49 4.25
N ARG A 405 -12.42 17.75 5.15
CA ARG A 405 -11.16 18.17 5.80
C ARG A 405 -9.94 18.00 4.92
N LEU A 406 -10.05 17.18 3.87
CA LEU A 406 -8.97 17.05 2.90
C LEU A 406 -9.10 18.14 1.84
N ASP A 407 -8.20 19.10 1.88
CA ASP A 407 -8.01 20.03 0.76
C ASP A 407 -7.40 19.27 -0.41
N MET A 408 -8.23 19.00 -1.41
CA MET A 408 -7.86 18.18 -2.56
C MET A 408 -6.77 18.82 -3.42
N ASP A 409 -6.78 20.15 -3.56
CA ASP A 409 -5.78 20.85 -4.38
C ASP A 409 -4.42 20.87 -3.68
N ALA A 410 -4.40 21.17 -2.39
CA ALA A 410 -3.19 21.11 -1.58
C ALA A 410 -2.63 19.67 -1.50
N ALA A 411 -3.48 18.67 -1.33
CA ALA A 411 -3.08 17.27 -1.29
C ALA A 411 -2.49 16.82 -2.65
N ALA A 412 -3.11 17.19 -3.77
CA ALA A 412 -2.60 16.89 -5.11
C ALA A 412 -1.23 17.54 -5.35
N GLN A 413 -1.06 18.82 -4.99
CA GLN A 413 0.22 19.50 -5.12
C GLN A 413 1.32 18.85 -4.28
N ARG A 414 1.02 18.45 -3.03
CA ARG A 414 1.97 17.74 -2.16
C ARG A 414 2.38 16.40 -2.73
N VAL A 415 1.45 15.62 -3.26
CA VAL A 415 1.75 14.33 -3.91
C VAL A 415 2.61 14.55 -5.16
N GLY A 416 2.28 15.54 -5.99
CA GLY A 416 3.09 15.91 -7.16
C GLY A 416 4.50 16.32 -6.77
N ASN A 417 4.65 17.17 -5.75
CA ASN A 417 5.97 17.59 -5.23
C ASN A 417 6.76 16.37 -4.73
N TYR A 418 6.14 15.51 -3.94
CA TYR A 418 6.78 14.29 -3.42
C TYR A 418 7.32 13.40 -4.54
N LEU A 419 6.51 13.08 -5.56
CA LEU A 419 6.92 12.22 -6.67
C LEU A 419 8.01 12.86 -7.53
N ASN A 420 7.95 14.18 -7.75
CA ASN A 420 8.99 14.91 -8.48
C ASN A 420 10.31 14.95 -7.70
N VAL A 421 10.26 15.20 -6.38
CA VAL A 421 11.45 15.18 -5.54
C VAL A 421 12.10 13.79 -5.52
N LEU A 422 11.29 12.72 -5.38
CA LEU A 422 11.82 11.35 -5.48
C LEU A 422 12.57 11.15 -6.81
N THR A 423 12.01 11.64 -7.91
CA THR A 423 12.63 11.51 -9.24
C THR A 423 13.94 12.28 -9.36
N GLU A 424 14.02 13.50 -8.85
CA GLU A 424 15.26 14.29 -8.87
C GLU A 424 16.34 13.68 -7.98
N GLU A 425 15.98 13.17 -6.81
CA GLU A 425 16.92 12.46 -5.93
C GLU A 425 17.40 11.14 -6.55
N LEU A 426 16.55 10.41 -7.29
CA LEU A 426 16.97 9.22 -8.04
C LEU A 426 18.00 9.57 -9.12
N LYS A 427 17.87 10.69 -9.83
CA LYS A 427 18.91 11.18 -10.76
C LYS A 427 20.21 11.43 -10.04
N THR A 428 20.16 11.96 -8.81
CA THR A 428 21.36 12.19 -8.01
C THR A 428 22.03 10.86 -7.64
N PHE A 429 21.25 9.82 -7.24
CA PHE A 429 21.81 8.48 -7.02
C PHE A 429 22.50 7.91 -8.26
N ALA A 430 21.91 8.07 -9.44
CA ALA A 430 22.55 7.65 -10.68
C ALA A 430 23.84 8.44 -10.96
N ARG A 431 23.85 9.78 -10.78
CA ARG A 431 25.04 10.61 -10.98
C ARG A 431 26.18 10.23 -10.06
N ILE A 432 25.93 10.08 -8.76
CA ILE A 432 26.98 9.73 -7.79
C ILE A 432 27.52 8.30 -7.97
N THR A 433 26.89 7.48 -8.77
CA THR A 433 27.33 6.12 -9.12
C THR A 433 27.91 6.03 -10.53
N GLY A 434 27.95 7.16 -11.27
CA GLY A 434 28.46 7.22 -12.64
C GLY A 434 27.51 6.67 -13.70
N ASN A 435 26.22 6.56 -13.41
CA ASN A 435 25.21 6.00 -14.30
C ASN A 435 24.40 7.12 -15.01
N GLU A 436 24.18 6.97 -16.32
CA GLU A 436 23.39 7.90 -17.14
C GLU A 436 21.88 7.63 -17.08
N SER A 437 21.49 6.50 -16.50
CA SER A 437 20.08 6.09 -16.31
C SER A 437 19.88 5.53 -14.90
N VAL A 438 18.73 5.79 -14.30
CA VAL A 438 18.34 5.16 -13.04
C VAL A 438 18.15 3.63 -13.18
N HIS A 439 17.97 3.15 -14.41
CA HIS A 439 17.85 1.73 -14.73
C HIS A 439 19.21 1.03 -14.92
N ASP A 440 20.32 1.78 -14.91
CA ASP A 440 21.66 1.23 -14.94
C ASP A 440 22.19 0.91 -13.53
N LEU A 441 21.49 1.36 -12.49
CA LEU A 441 21.78 0.98 -11.11
C LEU A 441 21.70 -0.55 -10.95
N SER A 442 22.69 -1.12 -10.26
CA SER A 442 22.85 -2.58 -10.14
C SER A 442 23.42 -2.99 -8.78
N LEU A 443 23.47 -4.28 -8.51
CA LEU A 443 24.04 -4.84 -7.29
C LEU A 443 25.45 -4.37 -6.98
N LYS A 444 26.24 -4.02 -8.00
CA LYS A 444 27.63 -3.53 -7.80
C LYS A 444 27.70 -2.24 -7.01
N GLU A 445 26.65 -1.42 -7.01
CA GLU A 445 26.56 -0.20 -6.22
C GLU A 445 26.04 -0.42 -4.80
N LEU A 446 25.66 -1.64 -4.43
CA LEU A 446 25.09 -1.93 -3.11
C LEU A 446 26.10 -2.55 -2.15
N MET A 447 25.92 -2.27 -0.87
CA MET A 447 26.51 -2.96 0.27
C MET A 447 25.55 -2.92 1.46
N THR A 448 25.72 -3.81 2.44
CA THR A 448 24.83 -3.86 3.61
C THR A 448 25.57 -3.92 4.94
N THR A 449 24.97 -3.30 5.95
CA THR A 449 25.42 -3.40 7.35
C THR A 449 24.77 -4.57 8.09
N SER A 450 23.75 -5.21 7.50
CA SER A 450 23.05 -6.36 8.05
C SER A 450 23.67 -7.68 7.58
N ARG A 451 24.01 -8.56 8.52
CA ARG A 451 24.50 -9.91 8.20
C ARG A 451 23.42 -10.74 7.53
N ASP A 452 22.16 -10.67 7.99
CA ASP A 452 21.08 -11.42 7.41
C ASP A 452 20.85 -11.05 5.94
N ILE A 453 20.94 -9.75 5.60
CA ILE A 453 20.87 -9.31 4.21
C ILE A 453 22.06 -9.85 3.42
N ALA A 454 23.27 -9.77 3.95
CA ALA A 454 24.47 -10.27 3.25
C ALA A 454 24.49 -11.79 3.06
N ASP A 455 23.97 -12.55 4.01
CA ASP A 455 24.00 -14.01 4.00
C ASP A 455 22.90 -14.59 3.09
N PHE A 456 21.77 -13.90 2.94
CA PHE A 456 20.60 -14.38 2.21
C PHE A 456 20.29 -13.58 0.92
N THR A 457 21.16 -12.64 0.56
CA THR A 457 21.11 -11.91 -0.73
C THR A 457 22.50 -11.85 -1.34
N GLU A 458 22.60 -11.33 -2.55
CA GLU A 458 23.89 -11.10 -3.22
C GLU A 458 24.55 -9.76 -2.82
N ILE A 459 23.95 -9.01 -1.90
CA ILE A 459 24.49 -7.71 -1.44
C ILE A 459 25.67 -7.95 -0.50
N PRO A 460 26.89 -7.49 -0.82
CA PRO A 460 28.05 -7.76 0.02
C PRO A 460 27.97 -7.00 1.36
N TYR A 461 28.45 -7.63 2.43
CA TYR A 461 28.62 -6.97 3.73
C TYR A 461 29.70 -5.89 3.66
N VAL A 462 29.46 -4.71 4.27
CA VAL A 462 30.36 -3.55 4.23
C VAL A 462 31.80 -3.83 4.71
N GLY A 463 32.01 -4.85 5.52
CA GLY A 463 33.33 -5.26 6.00
C GLY A 463 34.07 -6.25 5.09
N LYS A 464 33.49 -6.62 3.94
CA LYS A 464 34.14 -7.47 2.93
C LYS A 464 34.59 -6.58 1.78
N ALA A 465 35.84 -6.70 1.39
CA ALA A 465 36.41 -6.02 0.22
C ALA A 465 35.89 -6.69 -1.08
#